data_dcde8ba27fd0c4721db638adaae4dd82
#
_entry.id   dcde8ba27fd0c4721db638adaae4dd82
#
_cell.length_a   1.000
_cell.length_b   1.000
_cell.length_c   1.000
_cell.angle_alpha   90.00
_cell.angle_beta   90.00
_cell.angle_gamma   90.00
#
_symmetry.space_group_name_H-M   'P 1'
#
loop_
_entity.id
_entity.type
_entity.pdbx_description
1 polymer ?
#
loop_
_entity_poly.entity_id
_entity_poly.type
_entity_poly.pdbx_seq_one_letter_code
_entity_poly.pdbx_strand_id
1 'polypeptide(L)'
;ARIVAAMDALTADDELALAVEVRPRPSYLLITRQAPTLRPSSSHYLECVLAPDGAANGKGATGSSGSPQVIRSTADKLDAELLARADLIVIDHPGAINEQIVKNIAEAMRRGKPVWYVAAEPADATTLQRLGAELGRSLRMPVAFQPPPQGEWRRNLFLTSVKYDVKPFSSLGESAATLVRDWRFSGGLISRPIPESIADDVLATYNDGTACLVVTATDTSSLAVLNADLGTSNLPSQAAFVPLVDELMQQLTERRSLTTTAHCGQSLLVRLPVSGTSASSLEIIGPSNGDAGSGELIDEAGGVNWRWPVVGAPGAYRIQQGNQTVFALAVSAPAEESQLDPLSADVLQNRLAASNSVFYRPAGDSEQPRDTLWTWLTVGCLICLLGELGTLLVFRT
;
A
#
# COMPACT_ATOMS: atom_id res chain seq x y z
N ALA A 1 17.73 4.89 2.65
CA ALA A 1 18.76 3.86 2.46
C ALA A 1 19.10 3.75 0.97
N ARG A 2 20.27 3.23 0.64
CA ARG A 2 20.76 3.03 -0.74
C ARG A 2 21.37 1.64 -0.81
N ILE A 3 21.03 0.89 -1.86
CA ILE A 3 21.67 -0.37 -2.23
C ILE A 3 22.51 -0.10 -3.46
N VAL A 4 23.75 -0.60 -3.47
CA VAL A 4 24.69 -0.42 -4.59
C VAL A 4 25.08 -1.81 -5.09
N ALA A 5 24.90 -2.06 -6.38
CA ALA A 5 25.32 -3.27 -7.06
C ALA A 5 26.77 -3.17 -7.59
N ALA A 6 27.26 -4.24 -8.18
CA ALA A 6 28.54 -4.17 -8.91
C ALA A 6 28.34 -3.35 -10.20
N MET A 7 29.32 -2.50 -10.50
CA MET A 7 29.25 -1.63 -11.71
C MET A 7 29.24 -2.48 -12.98
N ASP A 8 28.29 -2.20 -13.83
CA ASP A 8 28.17 -2.79 -15.16
C ASP A 8 28.12 -1.72 -16.26
N ALA A 9 27.60 -2.04 -17.46
CA ALA A 9 27.51 -1.12 -18.57
C ALA A 9 26.45 -0.02 -18.39
N LEU A 10 25.48 -0.20 -17.45
CA LEU A 10 24.41 0.74 -17.17
C LEU A 10 24.52 1.26 -15.74
N THR A 11 25.34 2.26 -15.51
CA THR A 11 25.56 2.83 -14.17
C THR A 11 24.30 3.43 -13.52
N ALA A 12 23.22 3.61 -14.28
CA ALA A 12 21.99 4.21 -13.78
C ALA A 12 21.14 3.24 -12.91
N ASP A 13 21.32 1.94 -13.06
CA ASP A 13 20.63 0.90 -12.27
C ASP A 13 21.53 0.21 -11.23
N ASP A 14 22.82 0.55 -11.19
CA ASP A 14 23.75 0.12 -10.14
C ASP A 14 23.31 0.59 -8.74
N GLU A 15 22.43 1.57 -8.64
CA GLU A 15 22.02 2.19 -7.41
C GLU A 15 20.50 2.19 -7.25
N LEU A 16 20.01 1.54 -6.19
CA LEU A 16 18.60 1.59 -5.79
C LEU A 16 18.43 2.42 -4.54
N ALA A 17 17.66 3.50 -4.65
CA ALA A 17 17.21 4.27 -3.49
C ALA A 17 16.06 3.54 -2.78
N LEU A 18 16.05 3.59 -1.46
CA LEU A 18 14.97 3.06 -0.62
C LEU A 18 14.52 4.15 0.35
N ALA A 19 13.23 4.46 0.34
CA ALA A 19 12.58 5.27 1.36
C ALA A 19 11.92 4.32 2.37
N VAL A 20 12.39 4.34 3.60
CA VAL A 20 11.85 3.53 4.69
C VAL A 20 11.28 4.48 5.74
N GLU A 21 9.99 4.39 5.98
CA GLU A 21 9.34 5.09 7.07
C GLU A 21 9.52 4.27 8.35
N VAL A 22 10.25 4.83 9.30
CA VAL A 22 10.36 4.24 10.64
C VAL A 22 9.18 4.73 11.47
N ARG A 23 8.18 3.88 11.61
CA ARG A 23 7.01 4.17 12.43
C ARG A 23 7.26 3.73 13.88
N PRO A 24 6.72 4.48 14.85
CA PRO A 24 6.67 3.99 16.21
C PRO A 24 5.83 2.70 16.25
N ARG A 25 6.01 1.92 17.31
CA ARG A 25 5.22 0.72 17.57
C ARG A 25 3.72 1.03 17.46
N PRO A 26 2.95 0.30 16.63
CA PRO A 26 1.52 0.54 16.52
C PRO A 26 0.82 0.27 17.84
N SER A 27 -0.09 1.16 18.20
CA SER A 27 -0.89 1.11 19.41
C SER A 27 -2.35 0.86 19.04
N TYR A 28 -2.90 -0.27 19.50
CA TYR A 28 -4.29 -0.65 19.27
C TYR A 28 -5.08 -0.48 20.56
N LEU A 29 -6.20 0.23 20.50
CA LEU A 29 -7.09 0.42 21.64
C LEU A 29 -8.25 -0.58 21.54
N LEU A 30 -8.28 -1.56 22.43
CA LEU A 30 -9.37 -2.54 22.54
C LEU A 30 -10.36 -2.10 23.62
N ILE A 31 -11.56 -1.72 23.19
CA ILE A 31 -12.68 -1.31 24.05
C ILE A 31 -13.56 -2.52 24.30
N THR A 32 -13.56 -3.04 25.51
CA THR A 32 -14.33 -4.24 25.88
C THR A 32 -14.64 -4.26 27.37
N ARG A 33 -15.80 -4.84 27.72
CA ARG A 33 -16.17 -5.15 29.11
C ARG A 33 -15.78 -6.56 29.55
N GLN A 34 -15.35 -7.44 28.59
CA GLN A 34 -14.93 -8.79 28.93
C GLN A 34 -13.69 -8.75 29.83
N ALA A 35 -13.65 -9.57 30.87
CA ALA A 35 -12.50 -9.60 31.77
C ALA A 35 -11.26 -10.19 31.08
N PRO A 36 -10.03 -9.71 31.36
CA PRO A 36 -8.81 -10.27 30.77
C PRO A 36 -8.56 -11.73 31.13
N THR A 37 -9.17 -12.20 32.20
CA THR A 37 -9.08 -13.58 32.69
C THR A 37 -10.07 -14.53 32.03
N LEU A 38 -11.06 -13.99 31.29
CA LEU A 38 -12.05 -14.80 30.59
C LEU A 38 -11.43 -15.39 29.32
N ARG A 39 -11.13 -16.70 29.32
CA ARG A 39 -10.50 -17.42 28.21
C ARG A 39 -11.16 -18.78 28.03
N PRO A 40 -11.62 -19.11 26.83
CA PRO A 40 -11.63 -18.31 25.60
C PRO A 40 -12.70 -17.19 25.65
N SER A 41 -12.43 -16.08 24.97
CA SER A 41 -13.38 -14.99 24.77
C SER A 41 -13.08 -14.23 23.46
N SER A 42 -14.05 -13.47 22.95
CA SER A 42 -13.85 -12.65 21.75
C SER A 42 -12.66 -11.71 21.91
N SER A 43 -12.61 -10.97 23.01
CA SER A 43 -11.50 -10.05 23.29
C SER A 43 -10.15 -10.74 23.46
N HIS A 44 -10.12 -11.98 23.97
CA HIS A 44 -8.89 -12.74 24.06
C HIS A 44 -8.34 -13.10 22.67
N TYR A 45 -9.20 -13.55 21.75
CA TYR A 45 -8.80 -13.84 20.37
C TYR A 45 -8.29 -12.59 19.65
N LEU A 46 -8.96 -11.44 19.86
CA LEU A 46 -8.53 -10.15 19.32
C LEU A 46 -7.16 -9.73 19.89
N GLU A 47 -6.92 -9.85 21.19
CA GLU A 47 -5.61 -9.57 21.78
C GLU A 47 -4.50 -10.44 21.18
N CYS A 48 -4.76 -11.74 21.00
CA CYS A 48 -3.78 -12.67 20.42
C CYS A 48 -3.41 -12.30 18.97
N VAL A 49 -4.38 -11.88 18.15
CA VAL A 49 -4.12 -11.55 16.75
C VAL A 49 -3.56 -10.15 16.58
N LEU A 50 -3.94 -9.19 17.42
CA LEU A 50 -3.46 -7.81 17.37
C LEU A 50 -2.03 -7.66 17.91
N ALA A 51 -1.66 -8.46 18.93
CA ALA A 51 -0.34 -8.44 19.55
C ALA A 51 0.11 -9.86 19.96
N PRO A 52 0.52 -10.70 18.99
CA PRO A 52 0.85 -12.09 19.24
C PRO A 52 1.95 -12.27 20.29
N ASP A 53 2.95 -11.41 20.30
CA ASP A 53 4.08 -11.48 21.27
C ASP A 53 3.64 -11.08 22.70
N GLY A 54 2.67 -10.18 22.83
CA GLY A 54 2.15 -9.72 24.12
C GLY A 54 1.30 -10.79 24.82
N ALA A 55 0.55 -11.58 24.06
CA ALA A 55 -0.32 -12.63 24.56
C ALA A 55 0.47 -13.84 25.11
N ALA A 56 1.63 -14.12 24.56
CA ALA A 56 2.47 -15.25 24.97
C ALA A 56 3.15 -15.04 26.34
N ASN A 57 3.39 -13.81 26.76
CA ASN A 57 4.26 -13.49 27.90
C ASN A 57 3.55 -13.01 29.17
N GLY A 58 2.28 -13.18 29.36
CA GLY A 58 1.47 -13.08 30.61
C GLY A 58 1.83 -12.07 31.72
N LYS A 59 2.90 -11.35 31.63
CA LYS A 59 3.38 -10.29 32.53
C LYS A 59 4.18 -9.31 31.68
N GLY A 60 3.80 -8.03 31.66
CA GLY A 60 4.49 -6.84 31.15
C GLY A 60 5.88 -7.04 30.53
N ALA A 61 6.01 -7.97 29.61
CA ALA A 61 7.26 -8.18 28.91
C ALA A 61 7.55 -6.91 28.10
N THR A 62 8.71 -6.34 28.34
CA THR A 62 9.40 -5.48 27.39
C THR A 62 9.54 -6.28 26.10
N GLY A 63 8.45 -6.33 25.31
CA GLY A 63 8.41 -7.01 24.02
C GLY A 63 9.53 -6.50 23.15
N SER A 64 9.97 -7.32 22.21
CA SER A 64 10.97 -6.95 21.21
C SER A 64 10.64 -5.55 20.68
N SER A 65 11.63 -4.74 20.41
CA SER A 65 11.56 -3.30 20.09
C SER A 65 10.71 -2.93 18.87
N GLY A 66 9.70 -3.70 18.49
CA GLY A 66 8.85 -3.49 17.31
C GLY A 66 7.45 -4.09 17.38
N SER A 67 7.14 -4.93 18.39
CA SER A 67 5.82 -5.59 18.45
C SER A 67 4.69 -4.62 18.78
N PRO A 68 3.49 -4.77 18.18
CA PRO A 68 2.32 -3.97 18.47
C PRO A 68 1.95 -3.97 19.95
N GLN A 69 1.34 -2.88 20.42
CA GLN A 69 0.83 -2.77 21.78
C GLN A 69 -0.70 -2.72 21.77
N VAL A 70 -1.35 -3.59 22.55
CA VAL A 70 -2.80 -3.51 22.80
C VAL A 70 -3.03 -2.82 24.14
N ILE A 71 -3.76 -1.71 24.11
CA ILE A 71 -4.25 -1.01 25.29
C ILE A 71 -5.71 -1.42 25.48
N ARG A 72 -6.00 -2.11 26.57
CA ARG A 72 -7.36 -2.52 26.90
C ARG A 72 -8.04 -1.47 27.76
N SER A 73 -9.28 -1.10 27.42
CA SER A 73 -10.09 -0.17 28.17
C SER A 73 -11.56 -0.59 28.18
N THR A 74 -12.32 -0.08 29.11
CA THR A 74 -13.78 -0.16 29.12
C THR A 74 -14.37 1.15 28.60
N ALA A 75 -15.61 1.11 28.10
CA ALA A 75 -16.25 2.28 27.52
C ALA A 75 -16.33 3.48 28.49
N ASP A 76 -16.53 3.24 29.78
CA ASP A 76 -16.60 4.28 30.81
C ASP A 76 -15.27 4.96 31.15
N LYS A 77 -14.13 4.35 30.76
CA LYS A 77 -12.77 4.87 31.01
C LYS A 77 -12.13 5.51 29.79
N LEU A 78 -12.90 5.67 28.72
CA LEU A 78 -12.40 6.27 27.49
C LEU A 78 -12.29 7.78 27.64
N ASP A 79 -11.10 8.28 27.38
CA ASP A 79 -10.83 9.69 27.25
C ASP A 79 -10.28 10.05 25.86
N ALA A 80 -10.24 11.33 25.55
CA ALA A 80 -9.74 11.82 24.27
C ALA A 80 -8.25 11.54 24.05
N GLU A 81 -7.46 11.41 25.11
CA GLU A 81 -6.03 11.15 25.03
C GLU A 81 -5.76 9.70 24.62
N LEU A 82 -6.47 8.73 25.20
CA LEU A 82 -6.39 7.31 24.82
C LEU A 82 -6.77 7.12 23.35
N LEU A 83 -7.88 7.76 22.92
CA LEU A 83 -8.32 7.71 21.53
C LEU A 83 -7.30 8.35 20.57
N ALA A 84 -6.65 9.44 20.98
CA ALA A 84 -5.65 10.12 20.15
C ALA A 84 -4.37 9.29 19.96
N ARG A 85 -3.97 8.53 20.98
CA ARG A 85 -2.76 7.67 20.94
C ARG A 85 -2.95 6.41 20.10
N ALA A 86 -4.19 5.93 19.94
CA ALA A 86 -4.46 4.72 19.18
C ALA A 86 -4.24 4.92 17.67
N ASP A 87 -3.65 3.94 17.01
CA ASP A 87 -3.57 3.85 15.55
C ASP A 87 -4.80 3.16 14.96
N LEU A 88 -5.41 2.25 15.73
CA LEU A 88 -6.67 1.57 15.43
C LEU A 88 -7.48 1.44 16.71
N ILE A 89 -8.78 1.72 16.62
CA ILE A 89 -9.75 1.51 17.71
C ILE A 89 -10.54 0.25 17.39
N VAL A 90 -10.46 -0.74 18.27
CA VAL A 90 -11.21 -2.00 18.18
C VAL A 90 -12.28 -2.01 19.26
N ILE A 91 -13.53 -2.21 18.88
CA ILE A 91 -14.67 -2.23 19.79
C ILE A 91 -15.26 -3.64 19.77
N ASP A 92 -15.23 -4.32 20.89
CA ASP A 92 -15.71 -5.69 21.07
C ASP A 92 -16.44 -5.82 22.41
N HIS A 93 -17.69 -6.25 22.39
CA HIS A 93 -18.53 -6.36 23.60
C HIS A 93 -18.43 -5.12 24.51
N PRO A 94 -18.64 -3.92 23.99
CA PRO A 94 -18.48 -2.71 24.80
C PRO A 94 -19.57 -2.54 25.86
N GLY A 95 -20.70 -3.25 25.71
CA GLY A 95 -21.92 -3.00 26.43
C GLY A 95 -22.63 -1.73 25.98
N ALA A 96 -23.41 -1.12 26.85
CA ALA A 96 -24.10 0.13 26.54
C ALA A 96 -23.10 1.29 26.54
N ILE A 97 -22.84 1.89 25.36
CA ILE A 97 -22.02 3.07 25.22
C ILE A 97 -22.88 4.32 25.34
N ASN A 98 -22.50 5.26 26.19
CA ASN A 98 -23.19 6.53 26.31
C ASN A 98 -22.93 7.45 25.11
N GLU A 99 -23.79 8.46 24.93
CA GLU A 99 -23.75 9.38 23.79
C GLU A 99 -22.43 10.16 23.72
N GLN A 100 -21.88 10.58 24.86
CA GLN A 100 -20.62 11.34 24.88
C GLN A 100 -19.45 10.52 24.36
N ILE A 101 -19.39 9.24 24.69
CA ILE A 101 -18.35 8.33 24.21
C ILE A 101 -18.49 8.09 22.71
N VAL A 102 -19.71 7.92 22.20
CA VAL A 102 -19.97 7.83 20.77
C VAL A 102 -19.48 9.08 20.04
N LYS A 103 -19.72 10.28 20.59
CA LYS A 103 -19.19 11.54 20.07
C LYS A 103 -17.67 11.57 20.05
N ASN A 104 -17.02 11.09 21.12
CA ASN A 104 -15.57 11.04 21.19
C ASN A 104 -14.97 10.07 20.15
N ILE A 105 -15.60 8.92 19.92
CA ILE A 105 -15.22 7.96 18.87
C ILE A 105 -15.40 8.60 17.48
N ALA A 106 -16.55 9.25 17.23
CA ALA A 106 -16.82 9.93 15.98
C ALA A 106 -15.79 11.04 15.70
N GLU A 107 -15.40 11.80 16.73
CA GLU A 107 -14.38 12.82 16.62
C GLU A 107 -12.99 12.22 16.33
N ALA A 108 -12.65 11.08 16.96
CA ALA A 108 -11.43 10.34 16.63
C ALA A 108 -11.42 9.87 15.17
N MET A 109 -12.56 9.41 14.65
CA MET A 109 -12.70 9.04 13.23
C MET A 109 -12.52 10.26 12.31
N ARG A 110 -13.09 11.43 12.63
CA ARG A 110 -12.87 12.66 11.87
C ARG A 110 -11.41 13.08 11.85
N ARG A 111 -10.65 12.78 12.91
CA ARG A 111 -9.19 12.96 12.97
C ARG A 111 -8.41 11.85 12.26
N GLY A 112 -9.10 10.95 11.57
CA GLY A 112 -8.50 9.89 10.78
C GLY A 112 -8.14 8.64 11.58
N LYS A 113 -8.73 8.38 12.74
CA LYS A 113 -8.53 7.11 13.47
C LYS A 113 -9.49 6.06 12.94
N PRO A 114 -9.00 4.94 12.37
CA PRO A 114 -9.87 3.86 11.91
C PRO A 114 -10.52 3.13 13.08
N VAL A 115 -11.71 2.59 12.83
CA VAL A 115 -12.47 1.81 13.81
C VAL A 115 -12.80 0.44 13.24
N TRP A 116 -12.52 -0.60 14.02
CA TRP A 116 -13.00 -1.94 13.78
C TRP A 116 -14.03 -2.30 14.86
N TYR A 117 -15.27 -2.45 14.47
CA TYR A 117 -16.38 -2.79 15.35
C TYR A 117 -16.75 -4.26 15.19
N VAL A 118 -16.67 -5.05 16.27
CA VAL A 118 -17.20 -6.41 16.35
C VAL A 118 -18.60 -6.33 16.97
N ALA A 119 -19.62 -6.39 16.11
CA ALA A 119 -21.00 -6.28 16.51
C ALA A 119 -21.55 -7.65 16.93
N ALA A 120 -21.39 -7.98 18.20
CA ALA A 120 -21.73 -9.28 18.77
C ALA A 120 -23.11 -9.31 19.44
N GLU A 121 -23.49 -8.20 20.07
CA GLU A 121 -24.64 -8.11 20.98
C GLU A 121 -25.74 -7.21 20.40
N PRO A 122 -27.02 -7.44 20.79
CA PRO A 122 -28.15 -6.60 20.35
C PRO A 122 -27.97 -5.09 20.64
N ALA A 123 -27.27 -4.76 21.74
CA ALA A 123 -27.00 -3.37 22.14
C ALA A 123 -26.13 -2.62 21.12
N ASP A 124 -25.31 -3.34 20.35
CA ASP A 124 -24.40 -2.77 19.36
C ASP A 124 -25.13 -2.05 18.22
N ALA A 125 -26.36 -2.47 17.93
CA ALA A 125 -27.19 -1.80 16.92
C ALA A 125 -27.43 -0.32 17.25
N THR A 126 -27.73 -0.02 18.50
CA THR A 126 -27.94 1.36 18.94
C THR A 126 -26.66 2.19 18.86
N THR A 127 -25.53 1.59 19.21
CA THR A 127 -24.22 2.25 19.13
C THR A 127 -23.84 2.55 17.69
N LEU A 128 -24.00 1.59 16.77
CA LEU A 128 -23.71 1.78 15.34
C LEU A 128 -24.63 2.82 14.70
N GLN A 129 -25.92 2.83 15.06
CA GLN A 129 -26.87 3.84 14.58
C GLN A 129 -26.48 5.25 15.06
N ARG A 130 -26.13 5.41 16.35
CA ARG A 130 -25.66 6.69 16.90
C ARG A 130 -24.35 7.14 16.27
N LEU A 131 -23.40 6.23 16.06
CA LEU A 131 -22.13 6.53 15.41
C LEU A 131 -22.36 7.01 13.97
N GLY A 132 -23.24 6.35 13.22
CA GLY A 132 -23.65 6.78 11.88
C GLY A 132 -24.32 8.15 11.88
N ALA A 133 -25.19 8.44 12.86
CA ALA A 133 -25.85 9.74 12.99
C ALA A 133 -24.84 10.86 13.32
N GLU A 134 -23.88 10.63 14.23
CA GLU A 134 -22.82 11.59 14.58
C GLU A 134 -21.87 11.89 13.41
N LEU A 135 -21.50 10.89 12.62
CA LEU A 135 -20.65 11.06 11.44
C LEU A 135 -21.42 11.64 10.24
N GLY A 136 -22.73 11.46 10.20
CA GLY A 136 -23.62 12.07 9.22
C GLY A 136 -23.21 11.74 7.78
N ARG A 137 -23.00 12.78 6.96
CA ARG A 137 -22.68 12.61 5.54
C ARG A 137 -21.28 12.05 5.27
N SER A 138 -20.36 12.13 6.24
CA SER A 138 -19.00 11.62 6.08
C SER A 138 -18.91 10.10 6.16
N LEU A 139 -19.93 9.42 6.71
CA LEU A 139 -20.01 7.96 6.78
C LEU A 139 -21.26 7.48 6.05
N ARG A 140 -21.11 6.76 4.96
CA ARG A 140 -22.21 6.13 4.22
C ARG A 140 -22.24 4.64 4.51
N MET A 141 -23.02 4.26 5.53
CA MET A 141 -23.22 2.85 5.82
C MET A 141 -24.02 2.17 4.69
N PRO A 142 -23.57 1.02 4.17
CA PRO A 142 -24.29 0.29 3.12
C PRO A 142 -25.54 -0.42 3.67
N VAL A 143 -25.55 -0.70 4.97
CA VAL A 143 -26.65 -1.41 5.65
C VAL A 143 -27.01 -0.73 6.97
N ALA A 144 -28.29 -0.80 7.34
CA ALA A 144 -28.78 -0.45 8.66
C ALA A 144 -28.78 -1.68 9.57
N PHE A 145 -28.04 -1.62 10.66
CA PHE A 145 -28.01 -2.68 11.67
C PHE A 145 -29.15 -2.52 12.66
N GLN A 146 -29.80 -3.64 12.99
CA GLN A 146 -30.94 -3.73 13.90
C GLN A 146 -30.73 -4.92 14.86
N PRO A 147 -31.23 -4.81 16.10
CA PRO A 147 -31.19 -5.96 16.99
C PRO A 147 -32.05 -7.11 16.44
N PRO A 148 -31.68 -8.37 16.69
CA PRO A 148 -32.49 -9.50 16.31
C PRO A 148 -33.89 -9.43 17.00
N PRO A 149 -34.95 -9.99 16.38
CA PRO A 149 -36.27 -10.05 16.97
C PRO A 149 -36.22 -10.66 18.38
N GLN A 150 -36.92 -10.07 19.34
CA GLN A 150 -36.94 -10.51 20.73
C GLN A 150 -35.57 -10.65 21.41
N GLY A 151 -34.49 -10.15 20.81
CA GLY A 151 -33.14 -10.30 21.34
C GLY A 151 -32.60 -11.73 21.21
N GLU A 152 -33.15 -12.53 20.31
CA GLU A 152 -32.70 -13.91 20.09
C GLU A 152 -31.26 -13.97 19.63
N TRP A 153 -30.50 -14.92 20.21
CA TRP A 153 -29.11 -15.16 19.79
C TRP A 153 -29.06 -15.92 18.47
N ARG A 154 -28.52 -15.29 17.42
CA ARG A 154 -28.38 -15.89 16.09
C ARG A 154 -27.36 -17.02 16.13
N ARG A 155 -27.64 -18.13 15.44
CA ARG A 155 -26.80 -19.34 15.41
C ARG A 155 -26.74 -19.92 14.01
N ASN A 156 -25.73 -20.75 13.77
CA ASN A 156 -25.55 -21.50 12.51
C ASN A 156 -25.50 -20.61 11.26
N LEU A 157 -24.91 -19.44 11.39
CA LEU A 157 -24.67 -18.55 10.27
C LEU A 157 -23.45 -19.04 9.50
N PHE A 158 -23.53 -19.02 8.18
CA PHE A 158 -22.41 -19.31 7.29
C PHE A 158 -22.44 -18.34 6.10
N LEU A 159 -21.30 -18.15 5.44
CA LEU A 159 -21.19 -17.22 4.35
C LEU A 159 -21.76 -17.81 3.06
N THR A 160 -22.60 -17.03 2.38
CA THR A 160 -23.19 -17.39 1.06
C THR A 160 -22.67 -16.52 -0.06
N SER A 161 -22.27 -15.28 0.24
CA SER A 161 -21.64 -14.40 -0.72
C SER A 161 -20.40 -13.79 -0.09
N VAL A 162 -19.28 -13.82 -0.81
CA VAL A 162 -17.98 -13.26 -0.40
C VAL A 162 -17.33 -12.65 -1.62
N LYS A 163 -16.79 -11.43 -1.48
CA LYS A 163 -16.00 -10.76 -2.51
C LYS A 163 -14.53 -11.20 -2.41
N TYR A 164 -14.19 -12.29 -3.09
CA TYR A 164 -12.86 -12.89 -3.04
C TYR A 164 -11.77 -12.06 -3.75
N ASP A 165 -12.15 -11.15 -4.62
CA ASP A 165 -11.28 -10.25 -5.38
C ASP A 165 -10.89 -8.99 -4.60
N VAL A 166 -11.51 -8.76 -3.44
CA VAL A 166 -11.30 -7.58 -2.60
C VAL A 166 -10.69 -7.96 -1.26
N LYS A 167 -9.79 -7.12 -0.73
CA LYS A 167 -9.28 -7.24 0.64
C LYS A 167 -10.44 -7.23 1.66
N PRO A 168 -10.35 -7.99 2.74
CA PRO A 168 -9.25 -8.87 3.16
C PRO A 168 -9.28 -10.28 2.57
N PHE A 169 -10.29 -10.65 1.77
CA PHE A 169 -10.45 -12.02 1.27
C PHE A 169 -9.49 -12.37 0.14
N SER A 170 -9.05 -11.39 -0.65
CA SER A 170 -8.12 -11.62 -1.77
C SER A 170 -6.77 -12.17 -1.32
N SER A 171 -6.34 -11.91 -0.09
CA SER A 171 -5.10 -12.44 0.49
C SER A 171 -5.14 -13.95 0.77
N LEU A 172 -6.35 -14.55 0.85
CA LEU A 172 -6.51 -15.99 1.04
C LEU A 172 -6.22 -16.80 -0.23
N GLY A 173 -6.03 -16.14 -1.37
CA GLY A 173 -5.68 -16.75 -2.65
C GLY A 173 -6.77 -17.65 -3.22
N GLU A 174 -6.37 -18.56 -4.10
CA GLU A 174 -7.28 -19.49 -4.80
C GLU A 174 -8.04 -20.43 -3.85
N SER A 175 -7.50 -20.70 -2.67
CA SER A 175 -8.13 -21.55 -1.66
C SER A 175 -9.23 -20.86 -0.84
N ALA A 176 -9.45 -19.57 -1.02
CA ALA A 176 -10.35 -18.75 -0.22
C ALA A 176 -11.78 -19.35 -0.14
N ALA A 177 -12.35 -19.75 -1.26
CA ALA A 177 -13.70 -20.32 -1.30
C ALA A 177 -13.83 -21.63 -0.51
N THR A 178 -12.78 -22.45 -0.49
CA THR A 178 -12.74 -23.71 0.27
C THR A 178 -12.61 -23.43 1.76
N LEU A 179 -11.72 -22.51 2.16
CA LEU A 179 -11.48 -22.14 3.56
C LEU A 179 -12.73 -21.53 4.20
N VAL A 180 -13.39 -20.62 3.49
CA VAL A 180 -14.57 -19.88 3.99
C VAL A 180 -15.78 -20.78 4.18
N ARG A 181 -15.88 -21.88 3.44
CA ARG A 181 -17.03 -22.80 3.47
C ARG A 181 -17.31 -23.42 4.85
N ASP A 182 -16.25 -23.63 5.63
CA ASP A 182 -16.35 -24.28 6.94
C ASP A 182 -16.55 -23.29 8.10
N TRP A 183 -16.56 -21.98 7.80
CA TRP A 183 -16.77 -20.99 8.82
C TRP A 183 -18.22 -20.99 9.32
N ARG A 184 -18.37 -20.97 10.63
CA ARG A 184 -19.67 -20.89 11.31
C ARG A 184 -19.63 -19.75 12.30
N PHE A 185 -20.68 -18.94 12.23
CA PHE A 185 -20.81 -17.75 13.05
C PHE A 185 -22.03 -17.83 13.93
N SER A 186 -21.96 -17.08 15.03
CA SER A 186 -23.05 -16.90 15.97
C SER A 186 -23.08 -15.46 16.46
N GLY A 187 -24.20 -15.03 17.05
CA GLY A 187 -24.37 -13.66 17.51
C GLY A 187 -24.65 -12.68 16.38
N GLY A 188 -24.35 -11.42 16.64
CA GLY A 188 -24.48 -10.35 15.68
C GLY A 188 -25.91 -9.84 15.49
N LEU A 189 -26.04 -8.91 14.56
CA LEU A 189 -27.21 -8.09 14.30
C LEU A 189 -27.90 -8.49 13.00
N ILE A 190 -29.18 -8.18 12.86
CA ILE A 190 -29.84 -8.18 11.55
C ILE A 190 -29.42 -6.93 10.79
N SER A 191 -29.21 -7.05 9.48
CA SER A 191 -28.91 -5.90 8.64
C SER A 191 -29.88 -5.80 7.47
N ARG A 192 -30.21 -4.57 7.07
CA ARG A 192 -31.03 -4.27 5.90
C ARG A 192 -30.26 -3.32 4.99
N PRO A 193 -30.22 -3.55 3.67
CA PRO A 193 -29.61 -2.61 2.73
C PRO A 193 -30.25 -1.22 2.86
N ILE A 194 -29.44 -0.18 2.82
CA ILE A 194 -29.90 1.19 2.75
C ILE A 194 -30.03 1.54 1.25
N PRO A 195 -31.20 2.01 0.79
CA PRO A 195 -31.37 2.46 -0.58
C PRO A 195 -30.33 3.55 -0.95
N GLU A 196 -29.80 3.49 -2.16
CA GLU A 196 -28.79 4.43 -2.70
C GLU A 196 -27.42 4.39 -2.00
N SER A 197 -27.17 3.38 -1.18
CA SER A 197 -25.84 3.16 -0.56
C SER A 197 -24.92 2.40 -1.50
N ILE A 198 -23.61 2.43 -1.19
CA ILE A 198 -22.59 1.70 -1.95
C ILE A 198 -22.62 0.23 -1.51
N ALA A 199 -23.27 -0.63 -2.29
CA ALA A 199 -23.34 -2.06 -2.01
C ALA A 199 -21.95 -2.74 -2.01
N ASP A 200 -20.95 -2.11 -2.61
CA ASP A 200 -19.59 -2.64 -2.68
C ASP A 200 -18.87 -2.67 -1.34
N ASP A 201 -19.31 -1.90 -0.38
CA ASP A 201 -18.78 -1.89 0.99
C ASP A 201 -19.20 -3.14 1.80
N VAL A 202 -20.17 -3.93 1.35
CA VAL A 202 -20.51 -5.24 1.95
C VAL A 202 -19.61 -6.29 1.32
N LEU A 203 -18.67 -6.83 2.08
CA LEU A 203 -17.66 -7.77 1.61
C LEU A 203 -18.10 -9.24 1.75
N ALA A 204 -18.96 -9.54 2.72
CA ALA A 204 -19.50 -10.88 2.93
C ALA A 204 -20.91 -10.82 3.50
N THR A 205 -21.75 -11.78 3.11
CA THR A 205 -23.14 -11.94 3.60
C THR A 205 -23.39 -13.34 4.10
N TYR A 206 -24.27 -13.47 5.07
CA TYR A 206 -24.71 -14.75 5.65
C TYR A 206 -25.82 -15.41 4.82
N ASN A 207 -26.11 -16.64 5.17
CA ASN A 207 -27.19 -17.45 4.60
C ASN A 207 -28.60 -16.87 4.85
N ASP A 208 -28.78 -16.00 5.81
CA ASP A 208 -30.03 -15.26 6.05
C ASP A 208 -30.09 -13.91 5.33
N GLY A 209 -29.12 -13.62 4.47
CA GLY A 209 -29.04 -12.38 3.68
C GLY A 209 -28.49 -11.17 4.44
N THR A 210 -28.14 -11.33 5.71
CA THR A 210 -27.56 -10.21 6.49
C THR A 210 -26.05 -10.06 6.24
N ALA A 211 -25.53 -8.84 6.37
CA ALA A 211 -24.12 -8.54 6.21
C ALA A 211 -23.28 -9.18 7.32
N CYS A 212 -22.20 -9.85 6.94
CA CYS A 212 -21.19 -10.39 7.85
C CYS A 212 -20.06 -9.40 8.07
N LEU A 213 -19.44 -8.95 7.01
CA LEU A 213 -18.33 -8.01 7.04
C LEU A 213 -18.66 -6.81 6.15
N VAL A 214 -18.60 -5.65 6.74
CA VAL A 214 -18.77 -4.35 6.06
C VAL A 214 -17.51 -3.55 6.27
N VAL A 215 -16.95 -2.98 5.22
CA VAL A 215 -15.82 -2.05 5.30
C VAL A 215 -16.18 -0.81 4.51
N THR A 216 -16.40 0.28 5.21
CA THR A 216 -16.78 1.56 4.58
C THR A 216 -15.80 2.65 4.96
N ALA A 217 -15.71 3.62 4.07
CA ALA A 217 -14.81 4.73 4.21
C ALA A 217 -15.54 5.99 4.66
N THR A 218 -14.89 6.77 5.51
CA THR A 218 -15.21 8.19 5.72
C THR A 218 -14.27 9.06 4.89
N ASP A 219 -14.50 10.38 4.90
CA ASP A 219 -13.59 11.33 4.22
C ASP A 219 -12.16 11.27 4.78
N THR A 220 -11.99 10.89 6.05
CA THR A 220 -10.72 10.93 6.77
C THR A 220 -10.27 9.58 7.34
N SER A 221 -11.17 8.60 7.45
CA SER A 221 -10.94 7.35 8.17
C SER A 221 -11.68 6.20 7.50
N SER A 222 -11.72 5.04 8.15
CA SER A 222 -12.48 3.86 7.74
C SER A 222 -13.14 3.19 8.94
N LEU A 223 -14.27 2.54 8.68
CA LEU A 223 -15.01 1.72 9.63
C LEU A 223 -15.16 0.31 9.06
N ALA A 224 -14.68 -0.68 9.81
CA ALA A 224 -15.04 -2.08 9.55
C ALA A 224 -16.05 -2.53 10.60
N VAL A 225 -17.06 -3.27 10.18
CA VAL A 225 -18.03 -3.92 11.09
C VAL A 225 -18.01 -5.41 10.79
N LEU A 226 -17.54 -6.21 11.74
CA LEU A 226 -17.71 -7.66 11.75
C LEU A 226 -18.93 -8.01 12.55
N ASN A 227 -19.96 -8.52 11.90
CA ASN A 227 -21.28 -8.77 12.48
C ASN A 227 -21.39 -10.20 13.04
N ALA A 228 -20.62 -10.50 14.08
CA ALA A 228 -20.57 -11.80 14.75
C ALA A 228 -19.97 -11.67 16.15
N ASP A 229 -20.21 -12.67 16.98
CA ASP A 229 -19.44 -12.89 18.21
C ASP A 229 -18.31 -13.88 17.95
N LEU A 230 -17.08 -13.44 18.10
CA LEU A 230 -15.90 -14.30 17.92
C LEU A 230 -15.76 -15.36 19.01
N GLY A 231 -16.29 -15.10 20.21
CA GLY A 231 -16.24 -16.05 21.33
C GLY A 231 -17.09 -17.30 21.11
N THR A 232 -18.15 -17.20 20.29
CA THR A 232 -19.07 -18.31 20.01
C THR A 232 -19.04 -18.77 18.55
N SER A 233 -18.25 -18.12 17.71
CA SER A 233 -17.99 -18.49 16.32
C SER A 233 -16.75 -19.38 16.21
N ASN A 234 -16.64 -20.18 15.14
CA ASN A 234 -15.47 -21.02 14.92
C ASN A 234 -14.34 -20.31 14.16
N LEU A 235 -14.57 -19.09 13.70
CA LEU A 235 -13.58 -18.32 12.91
C LEU A 235 -12.22 -18.19 13.63
N PRO A 236 -12.13 -17.90 14.95
CA PRO A 236 -10.81 -17.78 15.62
C PRO A 236 -9.99 -19.06 15.66
N SER A 237 -10.62 -20.23 15.49
CA SER A 237 -9.93 -21.52 15.41
C SER A 237 -9.53 -21.92 13.99
N GLN A 238 -9.86 -21.13 12.98
CA GLN A 238 -9.51 -21.39 11.59
C GLN A 238 -8.12 -20.81 11.26
N ALA A 239 -7.35 -21.52 10.44
CA ALA A 239 -6.02 -21.08 10.01
C ALA A 239 -6.05 -19.73 9.27
N ALA A 240 -7.16 -19.40 8.63
CA ALA A 240 -7.34 -18.15 7.91
C ALA A 240 -7.63 -16.94 8.82
N PHE A 241 -7.89 -17.12 10.11
CA PHE A 241 -8.26 -16.02 11.01
C PHE A 241 -7.17 -14.95 11.12
N VAL A 242 -5.95 -15.38 11.38
CA VAL A 242 -4.82 -14.46 11.55
C VAL A 242 -4.53 -13.67 10.27
N PRO A 243 -4.34 -14.29 9.09
CA PRO A 243 -4.12 -13.54 7.86
C PRO A 243 -5.31 -12.65 7.47
N LEU A 244 -6.56 -13.09 7.71
CA LEU A 244 -7.74 -12.28 7.46
C LEU A 244 -7.76 -11.00 8.30
N VAL A 245 -7.46 -11.12 9.59
CA VAL A 245 -7.43 -9.97 10.51
C VAL A 245 -6.26 -9.05 10.20
N ASP A 246 -5.08 -9.60 9.91
CA ASP A 246 -3.90 -8.82 9.52
C ASP A 246 -4.18 -7.97 8.29
N GLU A 247 -4.76 -8.58 7.24
CA GLU A 247 -5.13 -7.88 6.02
C GLU A 247 -6.22 -6.82 6.25
N LEU A 248 -7.21 -7.11 7.12
CA LEU A 248 -8.21 -6.14 7.51
C LEU A 248 -7.60 -4.95 8.25
N MET A 249 -6.67 -5.18 9.17
CA MET A 249 -5.95 -4.12 9.87
C MET A 249 -5.12 -3.27 8.89
N GLN A 250 -4.41 -3.92 7.96
CA GLN A 250 -3.68 -3.22 6.91
C GLN A 250 -4.63 -2.36 6.08
N GLN A 251 -5.74 -2.90 5.61
CA GLN A 251 -6.75 -2.16 4.83
C GLN A 251 -7.29 -0.94 5.60
N LEU A 252 -7.57 -1.09 6.89
CA LEU A 252 -8.06 0.02 7.72
C LEU A 252 -7.02 1.10 7.95
N THR A 253 -5.73 0.73 8.02
CA THR A 253 -4.61 1.65 8.29
C THR A 253 -3.90 2.12 7.03
N GLU A 254 -4.03 1.43 5.90
CA GLU A 254 -3.33 1.70 4.62
C GLU A 254 -3.58 3.09 4.04
N ARG A 255 -4.73 3.73 4.31
CA ARG A 255 -5.00 5.12 3.88
C ARG A 255 -3.98 6.13 4.41
N ARG A 256 -3.13 5.70 5.35
CA ARG A 256 -1.99 6.45 5.86
C ARG A 256 -0.65 5.98 5.28
N SER A 257 -0.65 4.90 4.49
CA SER A 257 0.55 4.47 3.78
C SER A 257 0.83 5.45 2.65
N LEU A 258 1.79 6.31 2.87
CA LEU A 258 2.27 7.20 1.82
C LEU A 258 2.98 6.36 0.76
N THR A 259 2.72 6.67 -0.50
CA THR A 259 3.50 6.10 -1.61
C THR A 259 4.95 6.56 -1.45
N THR A 260 5.83 5.67 -1.02
CA THR A 260 7.25 5.95 -0.80
C THR A 260 8.15 5.54 -1.96
N THR A 261 7.56 4.97 -3.00
CA THR A 261 8.26 4.52 -4.22
C THR A 261 7.55 5.02 -5.47
N ALA A 262 8.33 5.39 -6.50
CA ALA A 262 7.85 5.73 -7.83
C ALA A 262 8.86 5.28 -8.88
N HIS A 263 8.46 5.26 -10.15
CA HIS A 263 9.35 5.00 -11.26
C HIS A 263 9.55 6.25 -12.12
N CYS A 264 10.71 6.37 -12.73
CA CYS A 264 10.97 7.41 -13.73
C CYS A 264 9.90 7.36 -14.84
N GLY A 265 9.50 8.52 -15.34
CA GLY A 265 8.46 8.63 -16.37
C GLY A 265 7.02 8.63 -15.85
N GLN A 266 6.77 8.27 -14.60
CA GLN A 266 5.43 8.30 -14.00
C GLN A 266 5.04 9.71 -13.55
N SER A 267 3.72 10.01 -13.59
CA SER A 267 3.17 11.16 -12.89
C SER A 267 2.90 10.78 -11.43
N LEU A 268 3.20 11.70 -10.52
CA LEU A 268 3.02 11.50 -9.10
C LEU A 268 2.14 12.60 -8.50
N LEU A 269 1.17 12.18 -7.67
CA LEU A 269 0.40 13.07 -6.81
C LEU A 269 0.35 12.45 -5.41
N VAL A 270 1.03 13.06 -4.45
CA VAL A 270 1.09 12.56 -3.07
C VAL A 270 0.61 13.62 -2.13
N ARG A 271 -0.35 13.27 -1.28
CA ARG A 271 -0.76 14.13 -0.16
C ARG A 271 0.23 13.98 0.98
N LEU A 272 0.83 15.09 1.38
CA LEU A 272 1.82 15.10 2.45
C LEU A 272 1.17 14.95 3.83
N PRO A 273 1.84 14.28 4.79
CA PRO A 273 1.31 14.07 6.14
C PRO A 273 1.49 15.30 7.03
N VAL A 274 1.32 16.49 6.48
CA VAL A 274 1.47 17.75 7.20
C VAL A 274 0.11 18.44 7.33
N SER A 275 -0.26 18.83 8.55
CA SER A 275 -1.50 19.55 8.84
C SER A 275 -1.16 20.97 9.32
N GLY A 276 -1.85 21.97 8.75
CA GLY A 276 -1.63 23.37 9.14
C GLY A 276 -0.31 23.99 8.64
N THR A 277 0.37 23.32 7.72
CA THR A 277 1.61 23.79 7.08
C THR A 277 1.29 24.30 5.68
N SER A 278 1.89 25.42 5.28
CA SER A 278 1.80 25.92 3.91
C SER A 278 2.88 25.33 3.03
N ALA A 279 2.59 25.16 1.74
CA ALA A 279 3.54 24.70 0.73
C ALA A 279 4.81 25.55 0.69
N SER A 280 4.68 26.85 0.95
CA SER A 280 5.82 27.80 0.98
C SER A 280 6.84 27.54 2.09
N SER A 281 6.50 26.77 3.13
CA SER A 281 7.39 26.40 4.23
C SER A 281 8.08 25.06 4.03
N LEU A 282 7.83 24.39 2.92
CA LEU A 282 8.38 23.09 2.57
C LEU A 282 9.39 23.23 1.44
N GLU A 283 10.48 22.49 1.53
CA GLU A 283 11.54 22.44 0.53
C GLU A 283 11.68 21.01 -0.03
N ILE A 284 11.81 20.89 -1.35
CA ILE A 284 12.04 19.62 -2.02
C ILE A 284 13.53 19.47 -2.29
N ILE A 285 14.12 18.39 -1.81
CA ILE A 285 15.54 18.08 -1.99
C ILE A 285 15.65 16.83 -2.87
N GLY A 286 16.30 16.96 -4.01
CA GLY A 286 16.57 15.88 -4.96
C GLY A 286 17.77 15.01 -4.60
N PRO A 287 18.10 14.00 -5.43
CA PRO A 287 19.09 12.96 -5.14
C PRO A 287 20.52 13.47 -4.91
N SER A 288 20.90 14.55 -5.55
CA SER A 288 22.28 15.11 -5.49
C SER A 288 22.36 16.44 -4.76
N ASN A 289 21.44 16.71 -3.80
CA ASN A 289 21.24 18.03 -3.20
C ASN A 289 21.07 19.17 -4.25
N GLY A 290 20.70 18.77 -5.45
CA GLY A 290 20.45 19.63 -6.60
C GLY A 290 18.98 19.76 -6.89
N ASP A 291 18.69 20.27 -8.07
CA ASP A 291 17.34 20.58 -8.52
C ASP A 291 16.38 19.38 -8.31
N ALA A 292 15.31 19.62 -7.58
CA ALA A 292 14.26 18.64 -7.32
C ALA A 292 13.39 18.33 -8.55
N GLY A 293 13.77 18.83 -9.70
CA GLY A 293 13.00 18.70 -10.93
C GLY A 293 11.72 19.54 -10.89
N SER A 294 10.77 19.25 -11.78
CA SER A 294 9.53 20.00 -11.97
C SER A 294 8.41 19.66 -10.96
N GLY A 295 8.76 19.12 -9.80
CA GLY A 295 7.79 18.82 -8.73
C GLY A 295 7.28 20.08 -8.04
N GLU A 296 5.97 20.21 -7.87
CA GLU A 296 5.27 21.38 -7.34
C GLU A 296 4.53 21.03 -6.05
N LEU A 297 4.66 21.90 -5.04
CA LEU A 297 3.89 21.79 -3.79
C LEU A 297 2.68 22.72 -3.89
N ILE A 298 1.50 22.14 -3.74
CA ILE A 298 0.22 22.84 -3.91
C ILE A 298 -0.57 22.80 -2.61
N ASP A 299 -0.97 23.96 -2.12
CA ASP A 299 -1.88 24.07 -0.99
C ASP A 299 -3.31 23.70 -1.43
N GLU A 300 -3.89 22.71 -0.78
CA GLU A 300 -5.30 22.33 -0.97
C GLU A 300 -6.06 22.32 0.34
N ALA A 301 -7.40 22.32 0.26
CA ALA A 301 -8.26 22.28 1.44
C ALA A 301 -7.92 21.06 2.32
N GLY A 302 -7.24 21.32 3.44
CA GLY A 302 -6.86 20.32 4.45
C GLY A 302 -5.44 19.75 4.34
N GLY A 303 -4.53 20.35 3.55
CA GLY A 303 -3.13 19.92 3.51
C GLY A 303 -2.36 20.37 2.29
N VAL A 304 -1.16 19.86 2.14
CA VAL A 304 -0.26 20.14 1.01
C VAL A 304 -0.16 18.88 0.16
N ASN A 305 -0.34 19.03 -1.16
CA ASN A 305 -0.11 17.98 -2.14
C ASN A 305 1.21 18.23 -2.88
N TRP A 306 1.98 17.18 -3.08
CA TRP A 306 3.13 17.18 -3.97
C TRP A 306 2.72 16.61 -5.31
N ARG A 307 2.72 17.47 -6.31
CA ARG A 307 2.41 17.13 -7.70
C ARG A 307 3.69 17.09 -8.51
N TRP A 308 3.91 16.00 -9.20
CA TRP A 308 5.05 15.84 -10.09
C TRP A 308 4.57 15.28 -11.44
N PRO A 309 4.49 16.10 -12.48
CA PRO A 309 3.93 15.69 -13.77
C PRO A 309 4.68 14.51 -14.40
N VAL A 310 6.03 14.55 -14.34
CA VAL A 310 6.89 13.47 -14.83
C VAL A 310 8.12 13.39 -13.92
N VAL A 311 8.29 12.26 -13.27
CA VAL A 311 9.47 11.98 -12.43
C VAL A 311 10.66 11.74 -13.34
N GLY A 312 11.69 12.61 -13.28
CA GLY A 312 12.77 12.63 -14.27
C GLY A 312 13.98 11.78 -13.94
N ALA A 313 14.44 11.76 -12.70
CA ALA A 313 15.71 11.12 -12.31
C ALA A 313 15.53 10.10 -11.19
N PRO A 314 16.25 8.96 -11.24
CA PRO A 314 16.25 8.01 -10.14
C PRO A 314 16.99 8.56 -8.92
N GLY A 315 16.62 8.09 -7.73
CA GLY A 315 17.27 8.47 -6.49
C GLY A 315 16.29 8.75 -5.34
N ALA A 316 16.81 9.28 -4.24
CA ALA A 316 16.02 9.60 -3.06
C ALA A 316 15.66 11.09 -3.04
N TYR A 317 14.36 11.36 -3.00
CA TYR A 317 13.81 12.71 -2.83
C TYR A 317 13.29 12.89 -1.42
N ARG A 318 13.44 14.07 -0.86
CA ARG A 318 12.99 14.41 0.49
C ARG A 318 12.25 15.74 0.46
N ILE A 319 11.16 15.81 1.20
CA ILE A 319 10.48 17.06 1.51
C ILE A 319 10.80 17.40 2.95
N GLN A 320 11.32 18.60 3.18
CA GLN A 320 11.76 19.06 4.48
C GLN A 320 10.98 20.32 4.89
N GLN A 321 10.76 20.42 6.20
CA GLN A 321 10.30 21.63 6.86
C GLN A 321 11.43 22.09 7.80
N GLY A 322 12.18 23.11 7.39
CA GLY A 322 13.43 23.45 8.06
C GLY A 322 14.42 22.28 7.99
N ASN A 323 14.86 21.77 9.14
CA ASN A 323 15.79 20.64 9.22
C ASN A 323 15.11 19.28 9.38
N GLN A 324 13.78 19.23 9.42
CA GLN A 324 13.05 17.99 9.64
C GLN A 324 12.52 17.42 8.31
N THR A 325 12.88 16.18 7.98
CA THR A 325 12.28 15.46 6.85
C THR A 325 10.86 15.05 7.21
N VAL A 326 9.88 15.56 6.46
CA VAL A 326 8.45 15.25 6.64
C VAL A 326 7.98 14.16 5.70
N PHE A 327 8.66 13.99 4.57
CA PHE A 327 8.36 12.94 3.61
C PHE A 327 9.61 12.53 2.82
N ALA A 328 9.69 11.26 2.43
CA ALA A 328 10.76 10.73 1.57
C ALA A 328 10.17 9.83 0.49
N LEU A 329 10.67 9.99 -0.72
CA LEU A 329 10.30 9.20 -1.90
C LEU A 329 11.55 8.58 -2.51
N ALA A 330 11.50 7.30 -2.83
CA ALA A 330 12.50 6.62 -3.62
C ALA A 330 12.02 6.48 -5.06
N VAL A 331 12.82 6.91 -6.01
CA VAL A 331 12.55 6.81 -7.43
C VAL A 331 13.54 5.85 -8.05
N SER A 332 13.04 4.87 -8.79
CA SER A 332 13.85 3.89 -9.54
C SER A 332 13.61 4.00 -11.04
N ALA A 333 14.58 3.56 -11.82
CA ALA A 333 14.34 3.30 -13.24
C ALA A 333 13.31 2.15 -13.40
N PRO A 334 12.48 2.14 -14.45
CA PRO A 334 11.64 0.99 -14.75
C PRO A 334 12.52 -0.25 -14.99
N ALA A 335 12.09 -1.42 -14.49
CA ALA A 335 12.85 -2.66 -14.61
C ALA A 335 13.11 -3.08 -16.08
N GLU A 336 12.22 -2.66 -16.97
CA GLU A 336 12.34 -2.91 -18.41
C GLU A 336 13.52 -2.13 -19.04
N GLU A 337 13.92 -0.99 -18.49
CA GLU A 337 15.05 -0.20 -18.95
C GLU A 337 16.41 -0.80 -18.54
N SER A 338 16.42 -1.67 -17.53
CA SER A 338 17.60 -2.42 -17.10
C SER A 338 17.85 -3.67 -17.95
N GLN A 339 16.92 -4.06 -18.82
CA GLN A 339 17.10 -5.18 -19.73
C GLN A 339 17.79 -4.71 -21.00
N LEU A 340 19.13 -4.74 -20.99
CA LEU A 340 19.99 -4.36 -22.11
C LEU A 340 20.13 -5.49 -23.16
N ASP A 341 19.04 -6.15 -23.53
CA ASP A 341 19.09 -7.12 -24.62
C ASP A 341 19.36 -6.38 -25.95
N PRO A 342 20.48 -6.65 -26.61
CA PRO A 342 20.80 -5.98 -27.88
C PRO A 342 19.76 -6.38 -28.94
N LEU A 343 19.11 -5.39 -29.52
CA LEU A 343 18.23 -5.64 -30.67
C LEU A 343 19.03 -6.28 -31.80
N SER A 344 18.58 -7.42 -32.31
CA SER A 344 19.22 -8.06 -33.46
C SER A 344 19.17 -7.13 -34.67
N ALA A 345 20.22 -7.21 -35.52
CA ALA A 345 20.31 -6.39 -36.71
C ALA A 345 19.06 -6.48 -37.60
N ASP A 346 18.43 -7.67 -37.68
CA ASP A 346 17.21 -7.91 -38.45
C ASP A 346 16.00 -7.15 -37.90
N VAL A 347 15.85 -7.06 -36.57
CA VAL A 347 14.77 -6.30 -35.92
C VAL A 347 14.98 -4.80 -36.13
N LEU A 348 16.20 -4.31 -36.02
CA LEU A 348 16.55 -2.91 -36.31
C LEU A 348 16.28 -2.57 -37.79
N GLN A 349 16.68 -3.44 -38.69
CA GLN A 349 16.44 -3.24 -40.11
C GLN A 349 14.96 -3.23 -40.45
N ASN A 350 14.15 -4.14 -39.90
CA ASN A 350 12.71 -4.17 -40.11
C ASN A 350 11.95 -2.98 -39.49
N ARG A 351 12.40 -2.46 -38.35
CA ARG A 351 11.75 -1.32 -37.69
C ARG A 351 12.15 0.05 -38.28
N LEU A 352 13.41 0.20 -38.74
CA LEU A 352 13.94 1.47 -39.22
C LEU A 352 13.90 1.59 -40.74
N ALA A 353 13.81 0.48 -41.46
CA ALA A 353 14.00 0.46 -42.92
C ALA A 353 12.78 0.89 -43.71
N ALA A 354 11.58 1.17 -43.09
CA ALA A 354 10.35 1.57 -43.81
C ALA A 354 10.40 1.46 -45.37
N SER A 355 11.25 2.20 -46.07
CA SER A 355 11.55 2.12 -47.52
C SER A 355 13.02 2.33 -47.85
N ASN A 356 13.90 2.46 -46.87
CA ASN A 356 15.35 2.74 -47.07
C ASN A 356 16.19 1.60 -46.49
N SER A 357 17.30 1.24 -47.13
CA SER A 357 18.28 0.31 -46.56
C SER A 357 19.03 0.97 -45.42
N VAL A 358 18.84 0.45 -44.22
CA VAL A 358 19.56 0.89 -43.02
C VAL A 358 20.70 -0.07 -42.76
N PHE A 359 21.93 0.45 -42.74
CA PHE A 359 23.12 -0.32 -42.41
C PHE A 359 23.45 -0.09 -40.93
N TYR A 360 23.33 -1.13 -40.12
CA TYR A 360 23.74 -1.11 -38.71
C TYR A 360 25.19 -1.55 -38.58
N ARG A 361 25.99 -0.76 -37.89
CA ARG A 361 27.36 -1.10 -37.55
C ARG A 361 27.54 -1.06 -36.05
N PRO A 362 27.80 -2.18 -35.37
CA PRO A 362 28.02 -2.17 -33.92
C PRO A 362 29.29 -1.37 -33.60
N ALA A 363 29.25 -0.59 -32.50
CA ALA A 363 30.32 0.32 -32.10
C ALA A 363 31.65 -0.37 -31.70
N GLY A 364 31.66 -1.71 -31.63
CA GLY A 364 32.87 -2.50 -31.33
C GLY A 364 33.59 -3.10 -32.52
N ASP A 365 32.97 -3.07 -33.70
CA ASP A 365 33.57 -3.62 -34.91
C ASP A 365 34.52 -2.57 -35.57
N SER A 366 35.72 -2.48 -34.99
CA SER A 366 36.83 -1.72 -35.55
C SER A 366 37.55 -2.45 -36.70
N GLU A 367 36.86 -3.33 -37.43
CA GLU A 367 37.39 -3.69 -38.76
C GLU A 367 37.31 -2.45 -39.63
N GLN A 368 38.39 -1.68 -39.59
CA GLN A 368 38.62 -0.66 -40.61
C GLN A 368 38.37 -1.31 -41.97
N PRO A 369 37.45 -0.78 -42.79
CA PRO A 369 37.30 -1.27 -44.15
C PRO A 369 38.69 -1.22 -44.74
N ARG A 370 39.25 -2.37 -45.02
CA ARG A 370 40.50 -2.47 -45.80
C ARG A 370 40.15 -1.79 -47.09
N ASP A 371 40.59 -0.54 -47.18
CA ASP A 371 40.41 0.27 -48.38
C ASP A 371 41.31 -0.31 -49.44
N THR A 372 40.83 -1.34 -50.14
CA THR A 372 41.55 -2.06 -51.20
C THR A 372 41.90 -1.13 -52.32
N LEU A 373 41.23 0.02 -52.46
CA LEU A 373 41.52 1.05 -53.46
C LEU A 373 42.91 1.63 -53.30
N TRP A 374 43.37 1.93 -52.08
CA TRP A 374 44.72 2.41 -51.80
C TRP A 374 45.80 1.35 -52.13
N THR A 375 45.49 0.11 -51.91
CA THR A 375 46.41 -1.00 -52.22
C THR A 375 46.55 -1.14 -53.71
N TRP A 376 45.51 -1.05 -54.52
CA TRP A 376 45.58 -1.08 -55.98
C TRP A 376 46.24 0.15 -56.56
N LEU A 377 46.01 1.34 -56.00
CA LEU A 377 46.70 2.56 -56.38
C LEU A 377 48.21 2.48 -56.16
N THR A 378 48.61 1.96 -54.99
CA THR A 378 50.06 1.79 -54.68
C THR A 378 50.70 0.79 -55.60
N VAL A 379 50.07 -0.33 -55.93
CA VAL A 379 50.57 -1.31 -56.89
C VAL A 379 50.68 -0.70 -58.34
N GLY A 380 49.66 0.07 -58.71
CA GLY A 380 49.65 0.79 -59.98
C GLY A 380 50.82 1.79 -60.13
N CYS A 381 51.05 2.61 -59.10
CA CYS A 381 52.18 3.52 -59.03
C CYS A 381 53.53 2.80 -59.11
N LEU A 382 53.67 1.66 -58.44
CA LEU A 382 54.91 0.87 -58.46
C LEU A 382 55.21 0.30 -59.88
N ILE A 383 54.16 -0.18 -60.57
CA ILE A 383 54.28 -0.66 -61.97
C ILE A 383 54.68 0.47 -62.92
N CYS A 384 54.11 1.66 -62.78
CA CYS A 384 54.49 2.83 -63.57
C CYS A 384 55.93 3.24 -63.31
N LEU A 385 56.38 3.29 -62.06
CA LEU A 385 57.81 3.58 -61.75
C LEU A 385 58.77 2.54 -62.28
N LEU A 386 58.40 1.27 -62.20
CA LEU A 386 59.22 0.20 -62.79
C LEU A 386 59.26 0.27 -64.33
N GLY A 387 58.16 0.66 -64.97
CA GLY A 387 58.08 0.92 -66.41
C GLY A 387 58.94 2.07 -66.81
N GLU A 388 58.94 3.16 -66.04
CA GLU A 388 59.79 4.33 -66.28
C GLU A 388 61.28 4.00 -66.13
N LEU A 389 61.64 3.27 -65.08
CA LEU A 389 63.01 2.75 -64.89
C LEU A 389 63.44 1.81 -66.01
N GLY A 390 62.57 0.95 -66.52
CA GLY A 390 62.81 0.05 -67.64
C GLY A 390 63.09 0.82 -68.96
N THR A 391 62.24 1.84 -69.22
CA THR A 391 62.45 2.68 -70.41
C THR A 391 63.77 3.48 -70.36
N LEU A 392 64.13 4.01 -69.18
CA LEU A 392 65.44 4.69 -69.00
C LEU A 392 66.60 3.73 -69.14
N LEU A 393 66.45 2.46 -68.77
CA LEU A 393 67.54 1.47 -68.99
C LEU A 393 67.69 1.04 -70.44
N VAL A 394 66.62 0.98 -71.23
CA VAL A 394 66.63 0.57 -72.63
C VAL A 394 67.05 1.70 -73.57
N PHE A 395 66.66 2.94 -73.23
CA PHE A 395 66.94 4.11 -74.03
C PHE A 395 68.09 5.00 -73.51
N ARG A 396 68.96 4.42 -72.69
CA ARG A 396 70.14 5.09 -72.19
C ARG A 396 71.15 5.13 -73.31
N THR A 397 71.18 6.19 -74.11
CA THR A 397 72.23 6.61 -75.03
C THR A 397 73.01 7.76 -74.46
#